data_7182b4f4baac5b31edcdc3df8641f752
#
_entry.id   7182b4f4baac5b31edcdc3df8641f752
#
_cell.length_a   1.000
_cell.length_b   1.000
_cell.length_c   1.000
_cell.angle_alpha   90.00
_cell.angle_beta   90.00
_cell.angle_gamma   90.00
#
_symmetry.space_group_name_H-M   'P 1'
#
loop_
_entity.id
_entity.type
_entity.pdbx_description
1 polymer ?
#
loop_
_entity_poly.entity_id
_entity_poly.type
_entity_poly.pdbx_seq_one_letter_code
_entity_poly.pdbx_strand_id
1 'polypeptide(L)'
;MANDFNPQFQKIGEILIHAGKIDESQLNNALAEQKKTSEKIGQELISAGFIDEDDFITAFSMQMGYRKADNFLLLEADQDAVGLIPEDFARSNSVLAVKKSENAVTIVMEDPEDIATVDSVKRLTGLEPDIVVGGSELINKAMDQLYGELTQAGKVEEAIQGITVISGDEDSSEEVDLSPENASDEDAPIVKLVNLILQEAIKERATDIHVEPQESKVNVRIRIDGVLQIIMTPPATSLSGLVTRIKILSKLNIAEKRLPQDGRFSIKTAAKDIDVRVSILPTVHGEKIVMRLLDKSGFDFNLTTLGFPKKNLGVFKKVISQPYGMVVVSGPTGSGKSTSLYAALKEIKDEKTNIITVEDPVEYQLEGISQVQVFEDIGLTFGSTLRSILRQDPDVLLIGEIRDSETADIAVKFSLTGHLVFSTVHANDAPGTLTRLLDIGIAPFLVGSCLNLVMAQRLVRKLCDKCKEEYKPTSDELNLIGLKPSDVRNGFFYRAKGCAECRNTGYRGRTAIFEMIPMAKELRKLVFENANEDEIRQAAVKNGMVTLRDAGNERVLDGTTSIDEILRSTVEDL
;
A
#
# COMPACT_ATOMS: atom_id res chain seq x y z
N MET A 1 -49.57 28.66 -34.34
CA MET A 1 -49.68 27.21 -34.51
C MET A 1 -48.36 26.63 -34.02
N ALA A 2 -48.37 26.06 -32.83
CA ALA A 2 -47.16 25.35 -32.33
C ALA A 2 -47.04 24.07 -33.17
N ASN A 3 -45.97 23.96 -33.94
CA ASN A 3 -45.63 22.72 -34.61
C ASN A 3 -45.38 21.69 -33.49
N ASP A 4 -46.19 20.64 -33.41
CA ASP A 4 -45.97 19.49 -32.52
C ASP A 4 -44.69 18.78 -33.03
N PHE A 5 -43.54 19.19 -32.50
CA PHE A 5 -42.28 18.52 -32.79
C PHE A 5 -42.26 17.18 -32.06
N ASN A 6 -42.40 16.09 -32.82
CA ASN A 6 -42.30 14.74 -32.27
C ASN A 6 -40.96 14.10 -32.73
N PRO A 7 -39.99 13.92 -31.82
CA PRO A 7 -38.66 13.40 -32.17
C PRO A 7 -38.68 12.05 -32.90
N GLN A 8 -39.63 11.16 -32.60
CA GLN A 8 -39.74 9.83 -33.19
C GLN A 8 -40.03 9.83 -34.70
N PHE A 9 -40.48 10.94 -35.26
CA PHE A 9 -40.79 11.07 -36.69
C PHE A 9 -39.79 12.01 -37.41
N GLN A 10 -38.77 12.49 -36.72
CA GLN A 10 -37.77 13.42 -37.28
C GLN A 10 -36.43 12.73 -37.52
N LYS A 11 -35.65 13.25 -38.49
CA LYS A 11 -34.28 12.81 -38.69
C LYS A 11 -33.39 13.31 -37.52
N ILE A 12 -32.38 12.52 -37.17
CA ILE A 12 -31.50 12.82 -36.02
C ILE A 12 -30.84 14.22 -36.10
N GLY A 13 -30.48 14.68 -37.31
CA GLY A 13 -29.95 16.03 -37.52
C GLY A 13 -30.97 17.13 -37.18
N GLU A 14 -32.26 16.92 -37.46
CA GLU A 14 -33.34 17.87 -37.14
C GLU A 14 -33.57 17.92 -35.61
N ILE A 15 -33.45 16.77 -34.93
CA ILE A 15 -33.56 16.69 -33.48
C ILE A 15 -32.43 17.47 -32.82
N LEU A 16 -31.17 17.30 -33.32
CA LEU A 16 -30.00 18.01 -32.81
C LEU A 16 -30.10 19.54 -33.06
N ILE A 17 -30.63 19.98 -34.22
CA ILE A 17 -30.90 21.40 -34.47
C ILE A 17 -31.95 21.93 -33.48
N HIS A 18 -33.04 21.20 -33.29
CA HIS A 18 -34.11 21.60 -32.38
C HIS A 18 -33.62 21.64 -30.91
N ALA A 19 -32.69 20.76 -30.54
CA ALA A 19 -32.03 20.76 -29.24
C ALA A 19 -30.93 21.88 -29.11
N GLY A 20 -30.69 22.63 -30.17
CA GLY A 20 -29.69 23.71 -30.18
C GLY A 20 -28.24 23.22 -30.10
N LYS A 21 -27.96 21.96 -30.44
CA LYS A 21 -26.65 21.36 -30.41
C LYS A 21 -25.82 21.62 -31.66
N ILE A 22 -26.50 21.73 -32.83
CA ILE A 22 -25.91 22.10 -34.12
C ILE A 22 -26.79 23.12 -34.84
N ASP A 23 -26.21 23.80 -35.81
CA ASP A 23 -26.92 24.64 -36.76
C ASP A 23 -27.10 23.94 -38.12
N GLU A 24 -27.92 24.54 -39.02
CA GLU A 24 -28.18 23.99 -40.37
C GLU A 24 -26.89 23.91 -41.22
N SER A 25 -25.94 24.81 -41.03
CA SER A 25 -24.69 24.84 -41.78
C SER A 25 -23.79 23.65 -41.36
N GLN A 26 -23.72 23.37 -40.07
CA GLN A 26 -22.98 22.23 -39.51
C GLN A 26 -23.56 20.89 -39.96
N LEU A 27 -24.91 20.77 -39.96
CA LEU A 27 -25.58 19.58 -40.47
C LEU A 27 -25.28 19.36 -41.96
N ASN A 28 -25.37 20.43 -42.79
CA ASN A 28 -25.10 20.34 -44.23
C ASN A 28 -23.63 19.96 -44.51
N ASN A 29 -22.68 20.46 -43.71
CA ASN A 29 -21.26 20.07 -43.81
C ASN A 29 -21.09 18.58 -43.51
N ALA A 30 -21.67 18.08 -42.44
CA ALA A 30 -21.57 16.67 -42.05
C ALA A 30 -22.26 15.74 -43.11
N LEU A 31 -23.39 16.14 -43.67
CA LEU A 31 -24.06 15.41 -44.75
C LEU A 31 -23.22 15.39 -46.05
N ALA A 32 -22.42 16.42 -46.31
CA ALA A 32 -21.52 16.46 -47.46
C ALA A 32 -20.32 15.52 -47.29
N GLU A 33 -19.75 15.42 -46.07
CA GLU A 33 -18.69 14.48 -45.74
C GLU A 33 -19.18 13.04 -45.72
N GLN A 34 -20.39 12.78 -45.14
CA GLN A 34 -21.02 11.47 -45.13
C GLN A 34 -21.11 10.84 -46.55
N LYS A 35 -21.35 11.64 -47.57
CA LYS A 35 -21.41 11.16 -48.96
C LYS A 35 -20.06 10.68 -49.48
N LYS A 36 -18.96 11.11 -48.86
CA LYS A 36 -17.59 10.72 -49.27
C LYS A 36 -17.09 9.53 -48.46
N THR A 37 -17.37 9.50 -47.17
CA THR A 37 -16.88 8.48 -46.23
C THR A 37 -17.80 7.27 -46.12
N SER A 38 -19.09 7.43 -46.42
CA SER A 38 -20.14 6.40 -46.18
C SER A 38 -20.36 6.04 -44.72
N GLU A 39 -19.87 6.85 -43.77
CA GLU A 39 -20.08 6.66 -42.33
C GLU A 39 -21.46 7.13 -41.89
N LYS A 40 -21.90 6.74 -40.68
CA LYS A 40 -23.19 7.21 -40.13
C LYS A 40 -23.06 8.69 -39.77
N ILE A 41 -24.13 9.48 -40.00
CA ILE A 41 -24.16 10.96 -39.78
C ILE A 41 -23.74 11.35 -38.35
N GLY A 42 -24.08 10.52 -37.36
CA GLY A 42 -23.67 10.74 -35.98
C GLY A 42 -22.16 10.73 -35.81
N GLN A 43 -21.45 9.79 -36.41
CA GLN A 43 -20.00 9.67 -36.37
C GLN A 43 -19.32 10.87 -37.05
N GLU A 44 -19.87 11.32 -38.19
CA GLU A 44 -19.38 12.51 -38.88
C GLU A 44 -19.52 13.78 -38.04
N LEU A 45 -20.65 13.96 -37.33
CA LEU A 45 -20.87 15.09 -36.46
C LEU A 45 -19.93 15.10 -35.25
N ILE A 46 -19.66 13.92 -34.66
CA ILE A 46 -18.71 13.75 -33.55
C ILE A 46 -17.28 13.99 -34.03
N SER A 47 -16.88 13.39 -35.17
CA SER A 47 -15.54 13.52 -35.74
C SER A 47 -15.21 14.96 -36.14
N ALA A 48 -16.23 15.70 -36.60
CA ALA A 48 -16.10 17.13 -36.91
C ALA A 48 -16.08 18.03 -35.65
N GLY A 49 -16.29 17.46 -34.46
CA GLY A 49 -16.32 18.19 -33.20
C GLY A 49 -17.54 19.11 -33.01
N PHE A 50 -18.63 18.87 -33.73
CA PHE A 50 -19.87 19.66 -33.64
C PHE A 50 -20.73 19.22 -32.46
N ILE A 51 -20.69 17.94 -32.07
CA ILE A 51 -21.37 17.37 -30.90
C ILE A 51 -20.44 16.37 -30.21
N ASP A 52 -20.71 16.08 -28.94
CA ASP A 52 -20.09 14.95 -28.25
C ASP A 52 -20.97 13.67 -28.36
N GLU A 53 -20.42 12.52 -27.89
CA GLU A 53 -21.11 11.23 -27.93
C GLU A 53 -22.42 11.28 -27.08
N ASP A 54 -22.42 12.00 -25.98
CA ASP A 54 -23.56 12.11 -25.07
C ASP A 54 -24.73 12.89 -25.71
N ASP A 55 -24.42 13.95 -26.46
CA ASP A 55 -25.38 14.71 -27.25
C ASP A 55 -26.02 13.83 -28.33
N PHE A 56 -25.20 13.03 -29.03
CA PHE A 56 -25.70 12.09 -30.05
C PHE A 56 -26.62 11.03 -29.44
N ILE A 57 -26.19 10.35 -28.36
CA ILE A 57 -26.97 9.31 -27.68
C ILE A 57 -28.31 9.89 -27.15
N THR A 58 -28.27 11.13 -26.66
CA THR A 58 -29.51 11.81 -26.22
C THR A 58 -30.51 11.99 -27.38
N ALA A 59 -30.04 12.50 -28.51
CA ALA A 59 -30.91 12.68 -29.70
C ALA A 59 -31.39 11.34 -30.26
N PHE A 60 -30.50 10.33 -30.30
CA PHE A 60 -30.81 9.00 -30.80
C PHE A 60 -31.80 8.25 -29.90
N SER A 61 -31.69 8.35 -28.58
CA SER A 61 -32.64 7.77 -27.64
C SER A 61 -34.05 8.39 -27.79
N MET A 62 -34.11 9.70 -28.02
CA MET A 62 -35.37 10.40 -28.28
C MET A 62 -36.02 9.97 -29.62
N GLN A 63 -35.21 9.78 -30.65
CA GLN A 63 -35.68 9.32 -31.95
C GLN A 63 -36.23 7.91 -31.91
N MET A 64 -35.49 7.00 -31.25
CA MET A 64 -35.86 5.59 -31.19
C MET A 64 -36.88 5.27 -30.11
N GLY A 65 -37.13 6.19 -29.18
CA GLY A 65 -38.07 6.01 -28.07
C GLY A 65 -37.58 5.11 -26.95
N TYR A 66 -36.26 4.87 -26.90
CA TYR A 66 -35.61 4.11 -25.82
C TYR A 66 -35.14 5.01 -24.67
N ARG A 67 -34.98 4.44 -23.49
CA ARG A 67 -34.38 5.14 -22.36
C ARG A 67 -32.85 5.31 -22.60
N LYS A 68 -32.31 6.46 -22.21
CA LYS A 68 -30.88 6.70 -22.20
C LYS A 68 -30.26 6.14 -20.91
N ALA A 69 -29.11 5.47 -21.02
CA ALA A 69 -28.30 5.07 -19.86
C ALA A 69 -27.66 6.29 -19.23
N ASP A 70 -27.65 6.30 -17.90
CA ASP A 70 -26.90 7.26 -17.10
C ASP A 70 -25.86 6.55 -16.23
N ASN A 71 -24.95 7.32 -15.68
CA ASN A 71 -23.92 6.78 -14.80
C ASN A 71 -24.51 6.11 -13.55
N PHE A 72 -25.69 6.52 -13.11
CA PHE A 72 -26.33 5.98 -11.92
C PHE A 72 -26.84 4.55 -12.16
N LEU A 73 -27.44 4.30 -13.32
CA LEU A 73 -27.88 2.96 -13.72
C LEU A 73 -26.73 1.95 -13.77
N LEU A 74 -25.54 2.39 -14.18
CA LEU A 74 -24.34 1.54 -14.24
C LEU A 74 -23.69 1.34 -12.87
N LEU A 75 -23.75 2.33 -12.00
CA LEU A 75 -23.24 2.22 -10.62
C LEU A 75 -24.10 1.31 -9.73
N GLU A 76 -25.39 1.18 -10.05
CA GLU A 76 -26.33 0.28 -9.36
C GLU A 76 -26.51 -1.06 -10.08
N ALA A 77 -25.62 -1.41 -11.02
CA ALA A 77 -25.71 -2.66 -11.76
C ALA A 77 -25.64 -3.88 -10.83
N ASP A 78 -26.57 -4.80 -11.05
CA ASP A 78 -26.66 -6.06 -10.32
C ASP A 78 -25.62 -7.05 -10.86
N GLN A 79 -24.71 -7.51 -10.00
CA GLN A 79 -23.67 -8.47 -10.38
C GLN A 79 -24.25 -9.78 -10.93
N ASP A 80 -25.40 -10.23 -10.41
CA ASP A 80 -26.10 -11.40 -10.92
C ASP A 80 -26.64 -11.17 -12.35
N ALA A 81 -26.98 -9.94 -12.70
CA ALA A 81 -27.37 -9.59 -14.06
C ALA A 81 -26.15 -9.55 -15.00
N VAL A 82 -25.05 -8.91 -14.57
CA VAL A 82 -23.82 -8.82 -15.37
C VAL A 82 -23.28 -10.22 -15.71
N GLY A 83 -23.32 -11.15 -14.75
CA GLY A 83 -22.87 -12.53 -14.93
C GLY A 83 -23.69 -13.38 -15.92
N LEU A 84 -24.90 -12.92 -16.33
CA LEU A 84 -25.72 -13.63 -17.31
C LEU A 84 -25.15 -13.59 -18.74
N ILE A 85 -24.33 -12.59 -19.05
CA ILE A 85 -23.72 -12.42 -20.38
C ILE A 85 -22.20 -12.65 -20.24
N PRO A 86 -21.60 -13.59 -21.02
CA PRO A 86 -20.16 -13.79 -21.03
C PRO A 86 -19.41 -12.53 -21.48
N GLU A 87 -18.27 -12.21 -20.83
CA GLU A 87 -17.48 -11.00 -21.10
C GLU A 87 -17.09 -10.84 -22.57
N ASP A 88 -16.62 -11.94 -23.20
CA ASP A 88 -16.23 -11.93 -24.61
C ASP A 88 -17.38 -11.55 -25.53
N PHE A 89 -18.60 -12.04 -25.24
CA PHE A 89 -19.80 -11.68 -25.99
C PHE A 89 -20.19 -10.23 -25.74
N ALA A 90 -20.16 -9.78 -24.48
CA ALA A 90 -20.50 -8.42 -24.10
C ALA A 90 -19.58 -7.41 -24.79
N ARG A 91 -18.28 -7.64 -24.79
CA ARG A 91 -17.29 -6.77 -25.43
C ARG A 91 -17.40 -6.77 -26.96
N SER A 92 -17.63 -7.95 -27.56
CA SER A 92 -17.74 -8.06 -29.03
C SER A 92 -18.97 -7.37 -29.60
N ASN A 93 -20.03 -7.22 -28.80
CA ASN A 93 -21.30 -6.68 -29.25
C ASN A 93 -21.70 -5.37 -28.52
N SER A 94 -20.81 -4.77 -27.74
CA SER A 94 -21.06 -3.54 -26.96
C SER A 94 -22.38 -3.60 -26.18
N VAL A 95 -22.65 -4.72 -25.46
CA VAL A 95 -23.88 -4.95 -24.71
C VAL A 95 -23.55 -5.37 -23.26
N LEU A 96 -24.21 -4.74 -22.27
CA LEU A 96 -24.00 -5.00 -20.85
C LEU A 96 -25.34 -5.21 -20.15
N ALA A 97 -25.53 -6.35 -19.46
CA ALA A 97 -26.69 -6.53 -18.59
C ALA A 97 -26.45 -5.81 -17.25
N VAL A 98 -27.43 -5.01 -16.82
CA VAL A 98 -27.28 -4.16 -15.62
C VAL A 98 -28.31 -4.46 -14.53
N LYS A 99 -29.46 -5.03 -14.88
CA LYS A 99 -30.49 -5.36 -13.90
C LYS A 99 -31.26 -6.59 -14.30
N LYS A 100 -31.54 -7.47 -13.33
CA LYS A 100 -32.34 -8.67 -13.51
C LYS A 100 -33.66 -8.54 -12.78
N SER A 101 -34.76 -8.99 -13.42
CA SER A 101 -36.06 -9.19 -12.80
C SER A 101 -36.56 -10.61 -13.10
N GLU A 102 -37.70 -11.01 -12.55
CA GLU A 102 -38.24 -12.38 -12.73
C GLU A 102 -38.36 -12.82 -14.19
N ASN A 103 -38.74 -11.91 -15.10
CA ASN A 103 -39.03 -12.23 -16.50
C ASN A 103 -38.25 -11.37 -17.50
N ALA A 104 -37.43 -10.42 -17.04
CA ALA A 104 -36.71 -9.50 -17.94
C ALA A 104 -35.30 -9.21 -17.45
N VAL A 105 -34.42 -8.87 -18.39
CA VAL A 105 -33.08 -8.37 -18.14
C VAL A 105 -32.91 -7.00 -18.79
N THR A 106 -32.60 -5.97 -18.01
CA THR A 106 -32.27 -4.66 -18.56
C THR A 106 -30.83 -4.70 -19.10
N ILE A 107 -30.70 -4.38 -20.39
CA ILE A 107 -29.40 -4.33 -21.08
C ILE A 107 -29.11 -2.92 -21.57
N VAL A 108 -27.87 -2.50 -21.47
CA VAL A 108 -27.35 -1.27 -22.06
C VAL A 108 -26.59 -1.66 -23.31
N MET A 109 -26.91 -1.06 -24.45
CA MET A 109 -26.25 -1.30 -25.72
C MET A 109 -26.17 -0.03 -26.57
N GLU A 110 -25.24 0.02 -27.51
CA GLU A 110 -25.03 1.18 -28.38
C GLU A 110 -26.06 1.26 -29.49
N ASP A 111 -26.41 0.14 -30.12
CA ASP A 111 -27.31 0.06 -31.26
C ASP A 111 -28.50 -0.86 -30.95
N PRO A 112 -29.68 -0.31 -30.56
CA PRO A 112 -30.87 -1.09 -30.25
C PRO A 112 -31.51 -1.76 -31.49
N GLU A 113 -31.07 -1.42 -32.71
CA GLU A 113 -31.54 -2.02 -33.95
C GLU A 113 -30.77 -3.31 -34.31
N ASP A 114 -29.71 -3.65 -33.55
CA ASP A 114 -29.00 -4.93 -33.69
C ASP A 114 -29.84 -6.08 -33.09
N ILE A 115 -30.85 -6.50 -33.88
CA ILE A 115 -31.76 -7.59 -33.50
C ILE A 115 -30.99 -8.90 -33.24
N ALA A 116 -29.86 -9.12 -33.92
CA ALA A 116 -29.08 -10.35 -33.76
C ALA A 116 -28.46 -10.43 -32.37
N THR A 117 -27.93 -9.31 -31.85
CA THR A 117 -27.43 -9.21 -30.49
C THR A 117 -28.54 -9.35 -29.46
N VAL A 118 -29.67 -8.67 -29.64
CA VAL A 118 -30.84 -8.76 -28.74
C VAL A 118 -31.38 -10.20 -28.66
N ASP A 119 -31.53 -10.89 -29.79
CA ASP A 119 -31.97 -12.29 -29.83
C ASP A 119 -30.93 -13.24 -29.19
N SER A 120 -29.65 -12.93 -29.31
CA SER A 120 -28.59 -13.72 -28.66
C SER A 120 -28.61 -13.52 -27.15
N VAL A 121 -28.81 -12.31 -26.66
CA VAL A 121 -28.99 -12.04 -25.23
C VAL A 121 -30.21 -12.77 -24.68
N LYS A 122 -31.36 -12.72 -25.39
CA LYS A 122 -32.54 -13.47 -25.00
C LYS A 122 -32.28 -14.98 -24.90
N ARG A 123 -31.52 -15.55 -25.83
CA ARG A 123 -31.14 -16.98 -25.80
C ARG A 123 -30.18 -17.32 -24.67
N LEU A 124 -29.22 -16.45 -24.40
CA LEU A 124 -28.22 -16.66 -23.33
C LEU A 124 -28.85 -16.55 -21.94
N THR A 125 -29.72 -15.57 -21.73
CA THR A 125 -30.30 -15.27 -20.42
C THR A 125 -31.61 -16.00 -20.14
N GLY A 126 -32.33 -16.39 -21.18
CA GLY A 126 -33.70 -16.93 -21.07
C GLY A 126 -34.75 -15.88 -20.66
N LEU A 127 -34.39 -14.60 -20.62
CA LEU A 127 -35.21 -13.48 -20.16
C LEU A 127 -35.52 -12.51 -21.32
N GLU A 128 -36.59 -11.72 -21.19
CA GLU A 128 -36.90 -10.67 -22.17
C GLU A 128 -35.98 -9.46 -21.99
N PRO A 129 -35.21 -9.03 -23.03
CA PRO A 129 -34.37 -7.86 -22.94
C PRO A 129 -35.15 -6.56 -22.87
N ASP A 130 -34.93 -5.75 -21.83
CA ASP A 130 -35.40 -4.37 -21.71
C ASP A 130 -34.23 -3.44 -22.08
N ILE A 131 -34.36 -2.78 -23.24
CA ILE A 131 -33.21 -2.11 -23.87
C ILE A 131 -33.08 -0.66 -23.39
N VAL A 132 -31.86 -0.29 -23.01
CA VAL A 132 -31.44 1.07 -22.68
C VAL A 132 -30.24 1.42 -23.57
N VAL A 133 -30.25 2.62 -24.17
CA VAL A 133 -29.22 3.05 -25.11
C VAL A 133 -28.12 3.79 -24.35
N GLY A 134 -26.86 3.40 -24.57
CA GLY A 134 -25.68 4.02 -23.98
C GLY A 134 -24.55 4.22 -24.98
N GLY A 135 -23.68 5.19 -24.73
CA GLY A 135 -22.49 5.41 -25.55
C GLY A 135 -21.44 4.32 -25.37
N SER A 136 -20.66 4.06 -26.40
CA SER A 136 -19.63 3.01 -26.41
C SER A 136 -18.56 3.23 -25.33
N GLU A 137 -18.15 4.47 -25.10
CA GLU A 137 -17.17 4.82 -24.05
C GLU A 137 -17.71 4.50 -22.65
N LEU A 138 -18.98 4.84 -22.39
CA LEU A 138 -19.65 4.57 -21.13
C LEU A 138 -19.80 3.06 -20.87
N ILE A 139 -20.24 2.31 -21.90
CA ILE A 139 -20.43 0.86 -21.83
C ILE A 139 -19.09 0.16 -21.56
N ASN A 140 -18.03 0.50 -22.31
CA ASN A 140 -16.70 -0.11 -22.15
C ASN A 140 -16.11 0.16 -20.76
N LYS A 141 -16.25 1.38 -20.25
CA LYS A 141 -15.78 1.75 -18.92
C LYS A 141 -16.53 0.98 -17.81
N ALA A 142 -17.83 0.81 -17.97
CA ALA A 142 -18.64 0.00 -17.06
C ALA A 142 -18.26 -1.50 -17.14
N MET A 143 -18.01 -2.03 -18.35
CA MET A 143 -17.55 -3.41 -18.53
C MET A 143 -16.21 -3.66 -17.84
N ASP A 144 -15.24 -2.76 -17.98
CA ASP A 144 -13.93 -2.88 -17.33
C ASP A 144 -14.05 -2.95 -15.81
N GLN A 145 -14.95 -2.18 -15.23
CA GLN A 145 -15.21 -2.20 -13.80
C GLN A 145 -15.97 -3.46 -13.37
N LEU A 146 -17.12 -3.74 -13.97
CA LEU A 146 -18.07 -4.78 -13.52
C LEU A 146 -17.57 -6.20 -13.81
N TYR A 147 -17.01 -6.47 -14.99
CA TYR A 147 -16.41 -7.77 -15.29
C TYR A 147 -15.07 -7.95 -14.58
N GLY A 148 -14.33 -6.86 -14.33
CA GLY A 148 -13.14 -6.90 -13.47
C GLY A 148 -13.47 -7.36 -12.05
N GLU A 149 -14.57 -6.89 -11.48
CA GLU A 149 -15.08 -7.32 -10.16
C GLU A 149 -15.55 -8.79 -10.17
N LEU A 150 -16.28 -9.23 -11.21
CA LEU A 150 -16.71 -10.62 -11.38
C LEU A 150 -15.55 -11.59 -11.58
N THR A 151 -14.52 -11.21 -12.37
CA THR A 151 -13.32 -12.03 -12.60
C THR A 151 -12.50 -12.17 -11.32
N GLN A 152 -12.48 -11.16 -10.46
CA GLN A 152 -11.87 -11.25 -9.14
C GLN A 152 -12.64 -12.23 -8.23
N ALA A 153 -13.96 -12.21 -8.24
CA ALA A 153 -14.79 -13.12 -7.47
C ALA A 153 -14.61 -14.60 -7.90
N GLY A 154 -14.53 -14.88 -9.21
CA GLY A 154 -14.31 -16.24 -9.73
C GLY A 154 -12.90 -16.79 -9.47
N LYS A 155 -11.86 -15.95 -9.56
CA LYS A 155 -10.46 -16.32 -9.19
C LYS A 155 -10.30 -16.56 -7.69
N VAL A 156 -11.18 -16.00 -6.89
CA VAL A 156 -11.25 -16.18 -5.44
C VAL A 156 -11.72 -17.59 -5.08
N GLU A 157 -12.65 -18.16 -5.82
CA GLU A 157 -13.12 -19.52 -5.58
C GLU A 157 -12.04 -20.59 -5.84
N GLU A 158 -11.20 -20.42 -6.87
CA GLU A 158 -10.04 -21.29 -7.13
C GLU A 158 -8.90 -21.12 -6.12
N ALA A 159 -8.69 -19.89 -5.60
CA ALA A 159 -7.58 -19.61 -4.68
C ALA A 159 -7.88 -19.98 -3.21
N ILE A 160 -9.15 -20.18 -2.85
CA ILE A 160 -9.57 -20.60 -1.48
C ILE A 160 -9.08 -22.01 -1.14
N GLN A 161 -8.82 -22.87 -2.10
CA GLN A 161 -8.42 -24.27 -1.88
C GLN A 161 -7.00 -24.49 -1.34
N GLY A 162 -6.21 -23.45 -1.10
CA GLY A 162 -4.79 -23.58 -0.72
C GLY A 162 -4.35 -22.83 0.54
N ILE A 163 -5.27 -22.26 1.33
CA ILE A 163 -4.91 -21.53 2.56
C ILE A 163 -5.34 -22.31 3.79
N THR A 164 -4.37 -22.71 4.63
CA THR A 164 -4.61 -23.26 5.96
C THR A 164 -4.31 -22.19 7.00
N VAL A 165 -5.26 -21.86 7.87
CA VAL A 165 -5.03 -20.98 9.03
C VAL A 165 -4.85 -21.85 10.27
N ILE A 166 -3.79 -21.57 11.02
CA ILE A 166 -3.50 -22.24 12.30
C ILE A 166 -3.82 -21.25 13.41
N SER A 167 -4.76 -21.61 14.28
CA SER A 167 -5.13 -20.77 15.42
C SER A 167 -4.27 -21.09 16.64
N GLY A 168 -3.64 -20.07 17.22
CA GLY A 168 -2.94 -20.15 18.51
C GLY A 168 -1.42 -20.30 18.46
N ASP A 169 -0.82 -20.51 19.64
CA ASP A 169 0.62 -20.66 19.84
C ASP A 169 1.17 -21.94 19.22
N GLU A 170 2.48 -21.95 18.93
CA GLU A 170 3.20 -23.07 18.29
C GLU A 170 3.06 -24.42 19.03
N ASP A 171 2.69 -24.41 20.33
CA ASP A 171 2.50 -25.62 21.15
C ASP A 171 1.09 -26.24 21.12
N SER A 172 0.10 -25.59 20.49
CA SER A 172 -1.27 -26.11 20.34
C SER A 172 -1.81 -25.82 18.93
N SER A 173 -1.27 -26.54 17.95
CA SER A 173 -1.70 -26.43 16.54
C SER A 173 -3.04 -27.15 16.33
N GLU A 174 -4.14 -26.48 16.61
CA GLU A 174 -5.42 -26.85 16.01
C GLU A 174 -5.50 -26.19 14.62
N GLU A 175 -5.46 -27.00 13.58
CA GLU A 175 -5.72 -26.55 12.21
C GLU A 175 -7.18 -26.12 12.13
N VAL A 176 -7.43 -24.83 11.96
CA VAL A 176 -8.77 -24.34 11.62
C VAL A 176 -8.92 -24.49 10.12
N ASP A 177 -9.68 -25.45 9.69
CA ASP A 177 -10.05 -25.64 8.29
C ASP A 177 -10.88 -24.44 7.83
N LEU A 178 -10.34 -23.69 6.86
CA LEU A 178 -11.00 -22.53 6.24
C LEU A 178 -11.88 -22.94 5.05
N SER A 179 -12.03 -24.24 4.79
CA SER A 179 -12.89 -24.68 3.70
C SER A 179 -14.33 -24.24 3.97
N PRO A 180 -15.05 -23.74 2.95
CA PRO A 180 -16.47 -23.40 3.07
C PRO A 180 -17.35 -24.60 3.46
N GLU A 181 -16.83 -25.82 3.28
CA GLU A 181 -17.54 -27.08 3.52
C GLU A 181 -17.80 -27.36 5.01
N ASN A 182 -16.99 -26.78 5.91
CA ASN A 182 -17.12 -26.94 7.37
C ASN A 182 -17.78 -25.74 8.08
N ALA A 183 -18.16 -24.69 7.34
CA ALA A 183 -18.95 -23.57 7.87
C ALA A 183 -20.45 -23.91 7.82
N SER A 184 -21.24 -23.45 8.81
CA SER A 184 -22.69 -23.47 8.67
C SER A 184 -23.11 -22.66 7.43
N ASP A 185 -24.20 -23.03 6.76
CA ASP A 185 -24.68 -22.32 5.55
C ASP A 185 -24.85 -20.81 5.78
N GLU A 186 -25.12 -20.37 7.00
CA GLU A 186 -25.26 -18.95 7.37
C GLU A 186 -23.91 -18.24 7.54
N ASP A 187 -22.84 -18.95 7.95
CA ASP A 187 -21.49 -18.40 8.20
C ASP A 187 -20.61 -18.41 6.95
N ALA A 188 -20.93 -19.25 5.97
CA ALA A 188 -20.13 -19.42 4.75
C ALA A 188 -19.79 -18.10 4.02
N PRO A 189 -20.71 -17.12 3.87
CA PRO A 189 -20.40 -15.84 3.21
C PRO A 189 -19.35 -15.00 3.96
N ILE A 190 -19.40 -15.00 5.31
CA ILE A 190 -18.45 -14.24 6.15
C ILE A 190 -17.07 -14.89 6.15
N VAL A 191 -17.02 -16.21 6.17
CA VAL A 191 -15.76 -16.98 6.07
C VAL A 191 -15.08 -16.67 4.73
N LYS A 192 -15.83 -16.73 3.62
CA LYS A 192 -15.34 -16.36 2.28
C LYS A 192 -14.83 -14.93 2.25
N LEU A 193 -15.54 -13.98 2.86
CA LEU A 193 -15.14 -12.57 2.90
C LEU A 193 -13.84 -12.35 3.67
N VAL A 194 -13.66 -12.98 4.85
CA VAL A 194 -12.40 -12.91 5.62
C VAL A 194 -11.25 -13.50 4.82
N ASN A 195 -11.47 -14.65 4.19
CA ASN A 195 -10.45 -15.32 3.37
C ASN A 195 -10.03 -14.43 2.19
N LEU A 196 -11.00 -13.80 1.51
CA LEU A 196 -10.74 -12.86 0.42
C LEU A 196 -9.89 -11.67 0.88
N ILE A 197 -10.22 -11.08 2.03
CA ILE A 197 -9.45 -9.97 2.62
C ILE A 197 -8.00 -10.39 2.87
N LEU A 198 -7.79 -11.56 3.47
CA LEU A 198 -6.46 -12.08 3.79
C LEU A 198 -5.66 -12.38 2.51
N GLN A 199 -6.28 -13.05 1.54
CA GLN A 199 -5.65 -13.38 0.26
C GLN A 199 -5.20 -12.14 -0.51
N GLU A 200 -6.10 -11.15 -0.64
CA GLU A 200 -5.79 -9.92 -1.36
C GLU A 200 -4.64 -9.17 -0.67
N ALA A 201 -4.63 -9.11 0.67
CA ALA A 201 -3.55 -8.50 1.43
C ALA A 201 -2.20 -9.24 1.24
N ILE A 202 -2.21 -10.58 1.23
CA ILE A 202 -1.00 -11.40 1.02
C ILE A 202 -0.47 -11.26 -0.41
N LYS A 203 -1.34 -11.30 -1.40
CA LYS A 203 -1.01 -11.12 -2.81
C LYS A 203 -0.35 -9.77 -3.07
N GLU A 204 -0.89 -8.71 -2.47
CA GLU A 204 -0.39 -7.35 -2.59
C GLU A 204 0.78 -7.03 -1.64
N ARG A 205 1.25 -8.01 -0.87
CA ARG A 205 2.34 -7.84 0.12
C ARG A 205 2.06 -6.70 1.11
N ALA A 206 0.80 -6.59 1.52
CA ALA A 206 0.39 -5.61 2.52
C ALA A 206 1.07 -5.90 3.87
N THR A 207 1.37 -4.85 4.62
CA THR A 207 1.91 -4.96 5.98
C THR A 207 0.81 -5.00 7.03
N ASP A 208 -0.30 -4.32 6.77
CA ASP A 208 -1.40 -4.23 7.73
C ASP A 208 -2.74 -4.27 6.97
N ILE A 209 -3.77 -4.86 7.62
CA ILE A 209 -5.16 -4.84 7.19
C ILE A 209 -5.95 -4.08 8.25
N HIS A 210 -6.80 -3.15 7.82
CA HIS A 210 -7.67 -2.37 8.68
C HIS A 210 -9.12 -2.65 8.29
N VAL A 211 -9.92 -3.13 9.25
CA VAL A 211 -11.39 -3.25 9.12
C VAL A 211 -11.99 -2.16 9.98
N GLU A 212 -12.56 -1.14 9.35
CA GLU A 212 -12.97 0.10 10.00
C GLU A 212 -14.47 0.34 9.84
N PRO A 213 -15.25 0.19 10.94
CA PRO A 213 -16.67 0.45 10.90
C PRO A 213 -16.97 1.94 10.72
N GLN A 214 -17.97 2.22 9.90
CA GLN A 214 -18.58 3.52 9.72
C GLN A 214 -20.10 3.40 9.89
N GLU A 215 -20.83 4.50 9.83
CA GLU A 215 -22.28 4.53 10.06
C GLU A 215 -23.05 3.58 9.13
N SER A 216 -22.76 3.57 7.83
CA SER A 216 -23.50 2.80 6.81
C SER A 216 -22.71 1.66 6.16
N LYS A 217 -21.40 1.60 6.35
CA LYS A 217 -20.50 0.65 5.68
C LYS A 217 -19.29 0.28 6.55
N VAL A 218 -18.54 -0.72 6.12
CA VAL A 218 -17.25 -1.08 6.68
C VAL A 218 -16.17 -0.77 5.65
N ASN A 219 -15.17 0.06 5.98
CA ASN A 219 -14.03 0.25 5.10
C ASN A 219 -12.97 -0.81 5.41
N VAL A 220 -12.66 -1.66 4.43
CA VAL A 220 -11.53 -2.56 4.49
C VAL A 220 -10.38 -1.93 3.72
N ARG A 221 -9.30 -1.59 4.44
CA ARG A 221 -8.10 -0.98 3.87
C ARG A 221 -6.88 -1.86 4.13
N ILE A 222 -5.97 -1.87 3.19
CA ILE A 222 -4.66 -2.53 3.37
C ILE A 222 -3.55 -1.48 3.24
N ARG A 223 -2.45 -1.71 3.98
CA ARG A 223 -1.28 -0.85 3.90
C ARG A 223 -0.25 -1.48 2.97
N ILE A 224 -0.05 -0.87 1.81
CA ILE A 224 0.96 -1.28 0.82
C ILE A 224 2.02 -0.19 0.76
N ASP A 225 3.29 -0.57 0.91
CA ASP A 225 4.43 0.36 0.89
C ASP A 225 4.25 1.59 1.79
N GLY A 226 3.61 1.40 2.98
CA GLY A 226 3.39 2.43 3.98
C GLY A 226 2.13 3.27 3.77
N VAL A 227 1.38 3.11 2.67
CA VAL A 227 0.17 3.87 2.34
C VAL A 227 -1.07 3.00 2.44
N LEU A 228 -2.12 3.50 3.10
CA LEU A 228 -3.42 2.83 3.20
C LEU A 228 -4.23 3.01 1.92
N GLN A 229 -4.78 1.88 1.41
CA GLN A 229 -5.66 1.83 0.24
C GLN A 229 -6.93 1.07 0.59
N ILE A 230 -8.08 1.55 0.15
CA ILE A 230 -9.36 0.84 0.28
C ILE A 230 -9.37 -0.28 -0.76
N ILE A 231 -9.67 -1.51 -0.32
CA ILE A 231 -9.83 -2.66 -1.22
C ILE A 231 -11.29 -3.08 -1.38
N MET A 232 -12.11 -2.85 -0.37
CA MET A 232 -13.54 -3.13 -0.42
C MET A 232 -14.31 -2.34 0.64
N THR A 233 -15.62 -2.22 0.44
CA THR A 233 -16.53 -1.50 1.35
C THR A 233 -17.80 -2.32 1.63
N PRO A 234 -17.70 -3.42 2.39
CA PRO A 234 -18.86 -4.23 2.74
C PRO A 234 -19.93 -3.42 3.49
N PRO A 235 -21.22 -3.84 3.44
CA PRO A 235 -22.27 -3.18 4.20
C PRO A 235 -22.05 -3.29 5.72
N ALA A 236 -22.57 -2.34 6.49
CA ALA A 236 -22.40 -2.32 7.95
C ALA A 236 -22.90 -3.60 8.64
N THR A 237 -23.88 -4.28 8.05
CA THR A 237 -24.44 -5.56 8.54
C THR A 237 -23.40 -6.69 8.60
N SER A 238 -22.36 -6.65 7.78
CA SER A 238 -21.29 -7.67 7.76
C SER A 238 -20.29 -7.52 8.92
N LEU A 239 -20.25 -6.36 9.60
CA LEU A 239 -19.28 -6.07 10.65
C LEU A 239 -19.28 -7.11 11.77
N SER A 240 -20.46 -7.45 12.30
CA SER A 240 -20.58 -8.39 13.42
C SER A 240 -19.99 -9.77 13.09
N GLY A 241 -20.26 -10.25 11.88
CA GLY A 241 -19.70 -11.51 11.38
C GLY A 241 -18.18 -11.44 11.20
N LEU A 242 -17.66 -10.38 10.58
CA LEU A 242 -16.23 -10.15 10.40
C LEU A 242 -15.48 -10.15 11.73
N VAL A 243 -15.97 -9.38 12.72
CA VAL A 243 -15.39 -9.30 14.08
C VAL A 243 -15.41 -10.66 14.75
N THR A 244 -16.55 -11.35 14.74
CA THR A 244 -16.70 -12.67 15.34
C THR A 244 -15.73 -13.68 14.74
N ARG A 245 -15.64 -13.74 13.41
CA ARG A 245 -14.73 -14.66 12.72
C ARG A 245 -13.26 -14.40 13.05
N ILE A 246 -12.84 -13.12 13.06
CA ILE A 246 -11.45 -12.75 13.37
C ILE A 246 -11.14 -13.02 14.84
N LYS A 247 -12.09 -12.81 15.77
CA LYS A 247 -11.93 -13.19 17.19
C LYS A 247 -11.75 -14.69 17.36
N ILE A 248 -12.52 -15.51 16.64
CA ILE A 248 -12.38 -16.98 16.66
C ILE A 248 -10.98 -17.38 16.20
N LEU A 249 -10.52 -16.86 15.06
CA LEU A 249 -9.18 -17.14 14.52
C LEU A 249 -8.06 -16.76 15.49
N SER A 250 -8.25 -15.68 16.25
CA SER A 250 -7.26 -15.13 17.18
C SER A 250 -7.43 -15.62 18.62
N LYS A 251 -8.35 -16.54 18.90
CA LYS A 251 -8.72 -17.06 20.24
C LYS A 251 -9.11 -15.94 21.23
N LEU A 252 -9.80 -14.91 20.74
CA LEU A 252 -10.25 -13.77 21.54
C LEU A 252 -11.68 -13.98 22.08
N ASN A 253 -12.05 -13.22 23.10
CA ASN A 253 -13.38 -13.31 23.70
C ASN A 253 -14.45 -12.66 22.81
N ILE A 254 -15.32 -13.50 22.23
CA ILE A 254 -16.40 -13.05 21.33
C ILE A 254 -17.46 -12.24 22.06
N ALA A 255 -17.73 -12.55 23.33
CA ALA A 255 -18.79 -11.91 24.11
C ALA A 255 -18.40 -10.50 24.59
N GLU A 256 -17.11 -10.22 24.78
CA GLU A 256 -16.63 -8.90 25.19
C GLU A 256 -16.44 -8.00 23.98
N LYS A 257 -17.18 -6.88 23.93
CA LYS A 257 -17.17 -5.89 22.84
C LYS A 257 -16.80 -4.46 23.30
N ARG A 258 -16.51 -4.28 24.59
CA ARG A 258 -16.32 -2.96 25.22
C ARG A 258 -14.86 -2.69 25.57
N LEU A 259 -14.02 -3.70 25.58
CA LEU A 259 -12.60 -3.61 25.94
C LEU A 259 -11.72 -3.93 24.73
N PRO A 260 -10.55 -3.30 24.60
CA PRO A 260 -9.55 -3.69 23.63
C PRO A 260 -9.11 -5.13 23.85
N GLN A 261 -8.80 -5.83 22.74
CA GLN A 261 -8.29 -7.20 22.77
C GLN A 261 -7.18 -7.35 21.74
N ASP A 262 -6.11 -8.03 22.14
CA ASP A 262 -5.00 -8.37 21.26
C ASP A 262 -4.85 -9.88 21.18
N GLY A 263 -4.55 -10.40 19.98
CA GLY A 263 -4.40 -11.81 19.72
C GLY A 263 -3.54 -12.07 18.50
N ARG A 264 -3.40 -13.36 18.15
CA ARG A 264 -2.61 -13.77 17.01
C ARG A 264 -3.12 -15.07 16.40
N PHE A 265 -2.84 -15.26 15.12
CA PHE A 265 -3.00 -16.53 14.41
C PHE A 265 -1.98 -16.61 13.27
N SER A 266 -1.77 -17.80 12.72
CA SER A 266 -0.84 -18.00 11.61
C SER A 266 -1.57 -18.45 10.36
N ILE A 267 -1.08 -18.03 9.20
CA ILE A 267 -1.58 -18.45 7.89
C ILE A 267 -0.46 -19.22 7.19
N LYS A 268 -0.71 -20.46 6.81
CA LYS A 268 0.19 -21.22 5.95
C LYS A 268 -0.38 -21.30 4.54
N THR A 269 0.44 -20.95 3.58
CA THR A 269 0.18 -21.14 2.16
C THR A 269 1.27 -22.05 1.59
N ALA A 270 1.07 -22.58 0.37
CA ALA A 270 2.11 -23.40 -0.28
C ALA A 270 3.47 -22.68 -0.43
N ALA A 271 3.48 -21.34 -0.40
CA ALA A 271 4.68 -20.53 -0.62
C ALA A 271 5.14 -19.73 0.61
N LYS A 272 4.29 -19.56 1.64
CA LYS A 272 4.55 -18.60 2.71
C LYS A 272 3.92 -19.01 4.03
N ASP A 273 4.67 -18.76 5.12
CA ASP A 273 4.17 -18.76 6.49
C ASP A 273 4.04 -17.33 6.99
N ILE A 274 2.83 -16.90 7.34
CA ILE A 274 2.52 -15.54 7.75
C ILE A 274 1.96 -15.56 9.17
N ASP A 275 2.63 -14.87 10.07
CA ASP A 275 2.10 -14.57 11.41
C ASP A 275 1.22 -13.33 11.37
N VAL A 276 0.03 -13.40 11.95
CA VAL A 276 -0.93 -12.30 11.97
C VAL A 276 -1.16 -11.86 13.40
N ARG A 277 -0.73 -10.64 13.72
CA ARG A 277 -1.03 -9.99 15.00
C ARG A 277 -2.29 -9.17 14.85
N VAL A 278 -3.26 -9.41 15.71
CA VAL A 278 -4.60 -8.81 15.67
C VAL A 278 -4.79 -7.90 16.85
N SER A 279 -5.23 -6.68 16.61
CA SER A 279 -5.68 -5.75 17.65
C SER A 279 -7.10 -5.29 17.34
N ILE A 280 -7.99 -5.41 18.31
CA ILE A 280 -9.40 -5.04 18.22
C ILE A 280 -9.67 -3.91 19.21
N LEU A 281 -10.25 -2.83 18.72
CA LEU A 281 -10.53 -1.63 19.50
C LEU A 281 -12.01 -1.25 19.36
N PRO A 282 -12.77 -1.11 20.48
CA PRO A 282 -14.13 -0.58 20.44
C PRO A 282 -14.15 0.87 19.93
N THR A 283 -15.04 1.16 18.98
CA THR A 283 -15.29 2.51 18.46
C THR A 283 -16.78 2.85 18.50
N VAL A 284 -17.14 4.10 18.18
CA VAL A 284 -18.55 4.56 18.19
C VAL A 284 -19.44 3.74 17.24
N HIS A 285 -18.90 3.29 16.10
CA HIS A 285 -19.66 2.54 15.10
C HIS A 285 -19.45 1.02 15.17
N GLY A 286 -18.80 0.52 16.23
CA GLY A 286 -18.49 -0.90 16.42
C GLY A 286 -16.99 -1.14 16.63
N GLU A 287 -16.58 -2.40 16.58
CA GLU A 287 -15.20 -2.78 16.82
C GLU A 287 -14.35 -2.61 15.55
N LYS A 288 -13.30 -1.79 15.66
CA LYS A 288 -12.25 -1.66 14.63
C LYS A 288 -11.23 -2.76 14.81
N ILE A 289 -10.79 -3.36 13.71
CA ILE A 289 -9.74 -4.39 13.71
C ILE A 289 -8.54 -3.90 12.91
N VAL A 290 -7.36 -4.16 13.45
CA VAL A 290 -6.09 -4.02 12.73
C VAL A 290 -5.36 -5.35 12.80
N MET A 291 -4.98 -5.89 11.63
CA MET A 291 -4.21 -7.12 11.51
C MET A 291 -2.86 -6.79 10.88
N ARG A 292 -1.76 -7.04 11.58
CA ARG A 292 -0.41 -6.90 11.04
C ARG A 292 0.06 -8.23 10.49
N LEU A 293 0.51 -8.24 9.25
CA LEU A 293 0.99 -9.41 8.54
C LEU A 293 2.53 -9.47 8.61
N LEU A 294 3.07 -10.56 9.16
CA LEU A 294 4.50 -10.80 9.29
C LEU A 294 4.87 -12.06 8.49
N ASP A 295 5.47 -11.89 7.33
CA ASP A 295 5.91 -12.98 6.46
C ASP A 295 7.18 -13.65 7.04
N LYS A 296 7.05 -14.87 7.59
CA LYS A 296 8.18 -15.63 8.17
C LYS A 296 9.04 -16.34 7.11
N SER A 297 8.56 -16.48 5.88
CA SER A 297 9.13 -17.38 4.86
C SER A 297 10.32 -16.83 4.08
N GLY A 298 11.08 -15.90 4.63
CA GLY A 298 12.38 -15.57 4.06
C GLY A 298 12.57 -14.12 3.65
N PHE A 299 12.61 -13.23 4.62
CA PHE A 299 13.22 -11.94 4.38
C PHE A 299 14.73 -12.16 4.21
N ASP A 300 15.26 -11.92 3.00
CA ASP A 300 16.70 -11.96 2.78
C ASP A 300 17.33 -10.70 3.42
N PHE A 301 17.81 -10.86 4.66
CA PHE A 301 18.55 -9.83 5.38
C PHE A 301 19.95 -9.68 4.76
N ASN A 302 20.02 -9.06 3.57
CA ASN A 302 21.25 -8.81 2.87
C ASN A 302 21.50 -7.29 2.80
N LEU A 303 22.63 -6.83 3.32
CA LEU A 303 23.00 -5.41 3.32
C LEU A 303 23.03 -4.80 1.90
N THR A 304 23.33 -5.60 0.88
CA THR A 304 23.43 -5.10 -0.51
C THR A 304 22.07 -4.78 -1.13
N THR A 305 20.99 -5.38 -0.62
CA THR A 305 19.62 -5.19 -1.13
C THR A 305 18.85 -4.07 -0.43
N LEU A 306 19.36 -3.56 0.70
CA LEU A 306 18.69 -2.53 1.50
C LEU A 306 18.71 -1.13 0.88
N GLY A 307 19.50 -0.92 -0.16
CA GLY A 307 19.61 0.37 -0.84
C GLY A 307 20.77 1.26 -0.38
N PHE A 308 21.76 0.72 0.35
CA PHE A 308 22.96 1.50 0.70
C PHE A 308 23.72 1.96 -0.55
N PRO A 309 24.08 3.26 -0.65
CA PRO A 309 25.11 3.69 -1.58
C PRO A 309 26.44 2.93 -1.31
N LYS A 310 27.18 2.62 -2.37
CA LYS A 310 28.42 1.81 -2.24
C LYS A 310 29.40 2.34 -1.19
N LYS A 311 29.58 3.67 -1.11
CA LYS A 311 30.43 4.34 -0.13
C LYS A 311 29.93 4.08 1.30
N ASN A 312 28.64 4.29 1.54
CA ASN A 312 28.01 4.13 2.85
C ASN A 312 28.01 2.66 3.29
N LEU A 313 27.80 1.73 2.38
CA LEU A 313 27.89 0.29 2.65
C LEU A 313 29.28 -0.10 3.14
N GLY A 314 30.33 0.43 2.49
CA GLY A 314 31.72 0.18 2.90
C GLY A 314 32.03 0.71 4.30
N VAL A 315 31.54 1.91 4.63
CA VAL A 315 31.67 2.49 5.98
C VAL A 315 30.90 1.65 7.00
N PHE A 316 29.64 1.28 6.68
CA PHE A 316 28.81 0.48 7.57
C PHE A 316 29.46 -0.89 7.87
N LYS A 317 29.88 -1.62 6.85
CA LYS A 317 30.58 -2.91 7.01
C LYS A 317 31.85 -2.79 7.87
N LYS A 318 32.63 -1.74 7.66
CA LYS A 318 33.81 -1.47 8.47
C LYS A 318 33.49 -1.24 9.95
N VAL A 319 32.39 -0.52 10.24
CA VAL A 319 32.00 -0.21 11.62
C VAL A 319 31.42 -1.43 12.33
N ILE A 320 30.55 -2.20 11.68
CA ILE A 320 29.94 -3.40 12.29
C ILE A 320 30.95 -4.55 12.50
N SER A 321 32.12 -4.50 11.84
CA SER A 321 33.21 -5.45 12.04
C SER A 321 34.18 -5.02 13.13
N GLN A 322 33.94 -3.92 13.86
CA GLN A 322 34.74 -3.51 14.99
C GLN A 322 34.45 -4.41 16.20
N PRO A 323 35.46 -4.73 17.01
CA PRO A 323 35.27 -5.64 18.14
C PRO A 323 34.43 -5.05 19.27
N TYR A 324 34.31 -3.73 19.38
CA TYR A 324 33.53 -3.05 20.42
C TYR A 324 33.06 -1.69 19.96
N GLY A 325 32.14 -1.13 20.72
CA GLY A 325 31.53 0.17 20.48
C GLY A 325 30.03 0.06 20.30
N MET A 326 29.41 1.16 19.90
CA MET A 326 27.96 1.23 19.74
C MET A 326 27.59 1.76 18.36
N VAL A 327 26.61 1.12 17.74
CA VAL A 327 25.94 1.55 16.50
C VAL A 327 24.49 1.84 16.84
N VAL A 328 24.05 3.07 16.59
CA VAL A 328 22.66 3.49 16.85
C VAL A 328 21.97 3.84 15.55
N VAL A 329 20.79 3.24 15.32
CA VAL A 329 19.95 3.49 14.15
C VAL A 329 18.69 4.23 14.58
N SER A 330 18.40 5.35 13.93
CA SER A 330 17.22 6.15 14.22
C SER A 330 16.24 6.24 13.05
N GLY A 331 15.03 6.63 13.36
CA GLY A 331 13.94 6.85 12.42
C GLY A 331 12.58 6.52 13.00
N PRO A 332 11.49 6.88 12.32
CA PRO A 332 10.14 6.57 12.77
C PRO A 332 9.84 5.07 12.68
N THR A 333 8.70 4.68 13.22
CA THR A 333 8.16 3.33 13.03
C THR A 333 8.00 3.03 11.53
N GLY A 334 8.41 1.84 11.12
CA GLY A 334 8.33 1.42 9.71
C GLY A 334 9.43 1.99 8.81
N SER A 335 10.48 2.65 9.34
CA SER A 335 11.63 3.11 8.53
C SER A 335 12.63 2.00 8.17
N GLY A 336 12.42 0.77 8.64
CA GLY A 336 13.27 -0.39 8.33
C GLY A 336 14.47 -0.57 9.26
N LYS A 337 14.48 0.03 10.46
CA LYS A 337 15.57 -0.06 11.44
C LYS A 337 15.92 -1.51 11.80
N SER A 338 14.94 -2.28 12.24
CA SER A 338 15.12 -3.70 12.61
C SER A 338 15.68 -4.52 11.45
N THR A 339 15.18 -4.29 10.22
CA THR A 339 15.67 -4.96 9.02
C THR A 339 17.16 -4.69 8.77
N SER A 340 17.59 -3.43 8.92
CA SER A 340 19.00 -3.05 8.75
C SER A 340 19.90 -3.63 9.85
N LEU A 341 19.40 -3.66 11.09
CA LEU A 341 20.13 -4.25 12.21
C LEU A 341 20.22 -5.79 12.09
N TYR A 342 19.14 -6.45 11.67
CA TYR A 342 19.16 -7.89 11.42
C TYR A 342 20.11 -8.27 10.27
N ALA A 343 20.14 -7.43 9.22
CA ALA A 343 21.13 -7.61 8.14
C ALA A 343 22.58 -7.40 8.64
N ALA A 344 22.81 -6.48 9.56
CA ALA A 344 24.10 -6.30 10.20
C ALA A 344 24.48 -7.51 11.06
N LEU A 345 23.56 -8.01 11.89
CA LEU A 345 23.80 -9.22 12.69
C LEU A 345 24.10 -10.44 11.82
N LYS A 346 23.34 -10.63 10.73
CA LYS A 346 23.56 -11.73 9.76
C LYS A 346 24.93 -11.64 9.09
N GLU A 347 25.41 -10.42 8.80
CA GLU A 347 26.73 -10.19 8.17
C GLU A 347 27.90 -10.54 9.10
N ILE A 348 27.76 -10.28 10.40
CA ILE A 348 28.84 -10.53 11.39
C ILE A 348 28.71 -11.85 12.13
N LYS A 349 27.59 -12.57 11.94
CA LYS A 349 27.36 -13.87 12.57
C LYS A 349 28.37 -14.89 12.08
N ASP A 350 29.01 -15.55 13.04
CA ASP A 350 29.82 -16.75 12.83
C ASP A 350 29.63 -17.74 13.99
N GLU A 351 30.22 -18.93 13.89
CA GLU A 351 30.12 -19.96 14.94
C GLU A 351 30.90 -19.61 16.24
N LYS A 352 31.70 -18.56 16.21
CA LYS A 352 32.56 -18.14 17.33
C LYS A 352 32.05 -16.93 18.07
N THR A 353 30.99 -16.30 17.56
CA THR A 353 30.46 -15.04 18.07
C THR A 353 29.13 -15.29 18.77
N ASN A 354 29.08 -15.01 20.07
CA ASN A 354 27.85 -15.09 20.85
C ASN A 354 27.03 -13.81 20.68
N ILE A 355 25.97 -13.89 19.90
CA ILE A 355 25.07 -12.77 19.62
C ILE A 355 23.78 -12.95 20.41
N ILE A 356 23.44 -11.96 21.23
CA ILE A 356 22.19 -11.94 21.99
C ILE A 356 21.38 -10.69 21.63
N THR A 357 20.08 -10.82 21.53
CA THR A 357 19.16 -9.68 21.35
C THR A 357 18.16 -9.58 22.49
N VAL A 358 17.68 -8.37 22.75
CA VAL A 358 16.50 -8.11 23.60
C VAL A 358 15.58 -7.14 22.87
N GLU A 359 14.33 -7.55 22.63
CA GLU A 359 13.43 -6.90 21.70
C GLU A 359 11.98 -6.86 22.23
N ASP A 360 11.20 -5.89 21.77
CA ASP A 360 9.79 -5.70 22.15
C ASP A 360 8.93 -5.34 20.92
N PRO A 361 8.37 -6.36 20.25
CA PRO A 361 8.69 -7.78 20.32
C PRO A 361 9.80 -8.19 19.32
N VAL A 362 10.20 -9.48 19.33
CA VAL A 362 11.00 -10.08 18.25
C VAL A 362 10.17 -10.09 16.97
N GLU A 363 10.69 -9.46 15.90
CA GLU A 363 9.97 -9.37 14.62
C GLU A 363 10.19 -10.59 13.73
N TYR A 364 11.42 -11.11 13.69
CA TYR A 364 11.81 -12.31 12.91
C TYR A 364 12.79 -13.14 13.71
N GLN A 365 12.63 -14.45 13.66
CA GLN A 365 13.59 -15.38 14.26
C GLN A 365 14.83 -15.48 13.39
N LEU A 366 15.99 -15.32 14.00
CA LEU A 366 17.28 -15.42 13.34
C LEU A 366 18.01 -16.68 13.84
N GLU A 367 18.23 -17.60 12.92
CA GLU A 367 18.94 -18.83 13.25
C GLU A 367 20.34 -18.55 13.81
N GLY A 368 20.70 -19.19 14.93
CA GLY A 368 21.99 -19.07 15.59
C GLY A 368 22.22 -17.73 16.31
N ILE A 369 21.16 -17.03 16.67
CA ILE A 369 21.15 -15.83 17.50
C ILE A 369 20.20 -16.06 18.68
N SER A 370 20.62 -15.76 19.88
CA SER A 370 19.79 -15.88 21.08
C SER A 370 18.91 -14.62 21.22
N GLN A 371 17.62 -14.73 20.86
CA GLN A 371 16.70 -13.59 20.88
C GLN A 371 15.78 -13.67 22.09
N VAL A 372 15.80 -12.64 22.94
CA VAL A 372 14.94 -12.52 24.11
C VAL A 372 13.83 -11.52 23.83
N GLN A 373 12.58 -11.94 23.97
CA GLN A 373 11.44 -11.06 23.88
C GLN A 373 11.09 -10.51 25.26
N VAL A 374 10.81 -9.22 25.35
CA VAL A 374 10.32 -8.55 26.55
C VAL A 374 8.89 -9.00 26.83
N PHE A 375 8.57 -9.23 28.11
CA PHE A 375 7.23 -9.53 28.64
C PHE A 375 7.05 -8.75 29.95
N GLU A 376 6.55 -7.53 29.85
CA GLU A 376 6.39 -6.63 31.01
C GLU A 376 5.46 -7.21 32.08
N ASP A 377 4.42 -7.92 31.69
CA ASP A 377 3.42 -8.55 32.59
C ASP A 377 4.03 -9.51 33.61
N ILE A 378 5.13 -10.17 33.25
CA ILE A 378 5.85 -11.09 34.16
C ILE A 378 7.15 -10.48 34.70
N GLY A 379 7.38 -9.19 34.47
CA GLY A 379 8.58 -8.48 34.95
C GLY A 379 9.85 -8.73 34.10
N LEU A 380 9.74 -9.35 32.92
CA LEU A 380 10.84 -9.50 31.97
C LEU A 380 10.96 -8.21 31.13
N THR A 381 11.51 -7.17 31.73
CA THR A 381 11.72 -5.84 31.12
C THR A 381 13.08 -5.74 30.43
N PHE A 382 13.32 -4.69 29.62
CA PHE A 382 14.64 -4.40 29.05
C PHE A 382 15.72 -4.38 30.11
N GLY A 383 15.54 -3.60 31.19
CA GLY A 383 16.53 -3.48 32.28
C GLY A 383 16.83 -4.80 33.00
N SER A 384 15.79 -5.59 33.36
CA SER A 384 15.98 -6.88 34.03
C SER A 384 16.69 -7.90 33.13
N THR A 385 16.32 -7.93 31.85
CA THR A 385 16.90 -8.83 30.85
C THR A 385 18.37 -8.48 30.59
N LEU A 386 18.69 -7.20 30.36
CA LEU A 386 20.05 -6.74 30.11
C LEU A 386 21.00 -7.06 31.26
N ARG A 387 20.57 -6.87 32.53
CA ARG A 387 21.36 -7.27 33.70
C ARG A 387 21.67 -8.78 33.73
N SER A 388 20.81 -9.60 33.16
CA SER A 388 21.01 -11.05 33.07
C SER A 388 21.92 -11.40 31.91
N ILE A 389 21.82 -10.72 30.77
CA ILE A 389 22.65 -10.91 29.57
C ILE A 389 24.13 -10.63 29.87
N LEU A 390 24.45 -9.69 30.78
CA LEU A 390 25.82 -9.44 31.26
C LEU A 390 26.51 -10.70 31.80
N ARG A 391 25.78 -11.75 32.17
CA ARG A 391 26.33 -13.03 32.68
C ARG A 391 26.25 -14.18 31.68
N GLN A 392 25.87 -13.86 30.43
CA GLN A 392 25.71 -14.85 29.34
C GLN A 392 26.88 -14.85 28.35
N ASP A 393 28.00 -14.17 28.70
CA ASP A 393 29.23 -14.08 27.89
C ASP A 393 28.97 -13.65 26.42
N PRO A 394 28.20 -12.56 26.18
CA PRO A 394 27.90 -12.10 24.83
C PRO A 394 29.09 -11.31 24.25
N ASP A 395 29.37 -11.50 22.96
CA ASP A 395 30.29 -10.66 22.16
C ASP A 395 29.53 -9.48 21.55
N VAL A 396 28.31 -9.73 21.10
CA VAL A 396 27.45 -8.76 20.41
C VAL A 396 26.08 -8.71 21.06
N LEU A 397 25.59 -7.50 21.30
CA LEU A 397 24.28 -7.24 21.87
C LEU A 397 23.44 -6.36 20.97
N LEU A 398 22.20 -6.79 20.64
CA LEU A 398 21.19 -5.92 20.07
C LEU A 398 20.16 -5.57 21.15
N ILE A 399 19.96 -4.27 21.37
CA ILE A 399 18.89 -3.72 22.19
C ILE A 399 17.87 -3.12 21.24
N GLY A 400 16.64 -3.66 21.22
CA GLY A 400 15.58 -3.27 20.28
C GLY A 400 15.42 -1.75 20.22
N GLU A 401 15.35 -1.10 21.38
CA GLU A 401 15.37 0.36 21.48
C GLU A 401 15.83 0.83 22.86
N ILE A 402 16.39 2.05 22.90
CA ILE A 402 16.72 2.78 24.15
C ILE A 402 15.67 3.88 24.36
N ARG A 403 14.83 3.70 25.39
CA ARG A 403 13.78 4.66 25.79
C ARG A 403 14.09 5.44 27.05
N ASP A 404 14.87 4.85 27.96
CA ASP A 404 15.12 5.32 29.31
C ASP A 404 16.61 5.29 29.68
N SER A 405 16.95 5.99 30.74
CA SER A 405 18.33 6.13 31.21
C SER A 405 18.92 4.83 31.76
N GLU A 406 18.12 3.91 32.31
CA GLU A 406 18.60 2.63 32.82
C GLU A 406 19.12 1.75 31.67
N THR A 407 18.30 1.58 30.62
CA THR A 407 18.67 0.84 29.41
C THR A 407 19.89 1.47 28.73
N ALA A 408 19.91 2.81 28.66
CA ALA A 408 21.01 3.57 28.08
C ALA A 408 22.33 3.36 28.82
N ASP A 409 22.31 3.43 30.16
CA ASP A 409 23.50 3.26 31.00
C ASP A 409 24.10 1.84 30.86
N ILE A 410 23.25 0.81 30.83
CA ILE A 410 23.71 -0.57 30.61
C ILE A 410 24.31 -0.72 29.20
N ALA A 411 23.67 -0.20 28.16
CA ALA A 411 24.15 -0.26 26.78
C ALA A 411 25.53 0.39 26.62
N VAL A 412 25.72 1.57 27.23
CA VAL A 412 26.99 2.31 27.22
C VAL A 412 28.08 1.53 27.94
N LYS A 413 27.83 1.03 29.15
CA LYS A 413 28.75 0.22 29.91
C LYS A 413 29.18 -1.02 29.14
N PHE A 414 28.25 -1.70 28.51
CA PHE A 414 28.51 -2.87 27.68
C PHE A 414 29.48 -2.55 26.53
N SER A 415 29.21 -1.46 25.81
CA SER A 415 30.04 -0.98 24.71
C SER A 415 31.45 -0.58 25.17
N LEU A 416 31.60 0.01 26.37
CA LEU A 416 32.91 0.43 26.92
C LEU A 416 33.73 -0.73 27.52
N THR A 417 33.07 -1.86 27.85
CA THR A 417 33.75 -3.05 28.39
C THR A 417 34.23 -4.04 27.32
N GLY A 418 34.19 -3.65 26.05
CA GLY A 418 34.81 -4.43 24.97
C GLY A 418 33.80 -5.17 24.05
N HIS A 419 32.52 -4.86 24.11
CA HIS A 419 31.47 -5.52 23.34
C HIS A 419 30.90 -4.63 22.26
N LEU A 420 30.39 -5.21 21.20
CA LEU A 420 29.70 -4.48 20.14
C LEU A 420 28.19 -4.41 20.44
N VAL A 421 27.65 -3.19 20.51
CA VAL A 421 26.25 -2.93 20.81
C VAL A 421 25.54 -2.32 19.63
N PHE A 422 24.39 -2.87 19.26
CA PHE A 422 23.45 -2.30 18.33
C PHE A 422 22.20 -1.84 19.07
N SER A 423 21.65 -0.68 18.70
CA SER A 423 20.38 -0.24 19.25
C SER A 423 19.64 0.70 18.32
N THR A 424 18.38 1.00 18.67
CA THR A 424 17.60 2.04 18.02
C THR A 424 17.18 3.12 19.00
N VAL A 425 16.96 4.32 18.46
CA VAL A 425 16.28 5.41 19.16
C VAL A 425 15.29 6.10 18.21
N HIS A 426 14.31 6.80 18.75
CA HIS A 426 13.40 7.62 17.98
C HIS A 426 13.97 9.04 17.85
N ALA A 427 14.52 9.36 16.68
CA ALA A 427 14.96 10.69 16.27
C ALA A 427 14.70 10.88 14.77
N ASN A 428 14.67 12.14 14.31
CA ASN A 428 14.33 12.45 12.93
C ASN A 428 15.50 12.28 11.97
N ASP A 429 16.72 12.52 12.44
CA ASP A 429 17.96 12.48 11.68
C ASP A 429 19.14 12.02 12.56
N ALA A 430 20.34 11.97 11.99
CA ALA A 430 21.52 11.46 12.72
C ALA A 430 22.07 12.47 13.75
N PRO A 431 22.15 13.80 13.50
CA PRO A 431 22.51 14.76 14.55
C PRO A 431 21.54 14.75 15.73
N GLY A 432 20.22 14.79 15.48
CA GLY A 432 19.20 14.70 16.51
C GLY A 432 19.24 13.38 17.31
N THR A 433 19.78 12.33 16.73
CA THR A 433 20.03 11.06 17.46
C THR A 433 21.08 11.24 18.56
N LEU A 434 22.14 12.02 18.30
CA LEU A 434 23.15 12.33 19.32
C LEU A 434 22.55 13.16 20.45
N THR A 435 21.80 14.19 20.11
CA THR A 435 21.09 15.03 21.10
C THR A 435 20.11 14.19 21.92
N ARG A 436 19.36 13.29 21.28
CA ARG A 436 18.42 12.41 21.97
C ARG A 436 19.08 11.51 23.01
N LEU A 437 20.28 10.97 22.72
CA LEU A 437 21.04 10.16 23.69
C LEU A 437 21.46 11.01 24.91
N LEU A 438 21.85 12.27 24.69
CA LEU A 438 22.16 13.21 25.78
C LEU A 438 20.91 13.52 26.62
N ASP A 439 19.76 13.75 25.97
CA ASP A 439 18.48 14.04 26.64
C ASP A 439 17.98 12.86 27.49
N ILE A 440 18.28 11.63 27.09
CA ILE A 440 17.97 10.41 27.89
C ILE A 440 18.79 10.39 29.20
N GLY A 441 19.85 11.20 29.29
CA GLY A 441 20.68 11.35 30.48
C GLY A 441 22.05 10.70 30.38
N ILE A 442 22.49 10.28 29.19
CA ILE A 442 23.86 9.77 29.01
C ILE A 442 24.83 10.96 29.03
N ALA A 443 25.86 10.87 29.87
CA ALA A 443 26.86 11.94 29.94
C ALA A 443 27.60 12.10 28.58
N PRO A 444 27.87 13.35 28.14
CA PRO A 444 28.50 13.63 26.84
C PRO A 444 29.81 12.86 26.57
N PHE A 445 30.66 12.71 27.60
CA PHE A 445 31.90 11.99 27.47
C PHE A 445 31.70 10.48 27.23
N LEU A 446 30.60 9.90 27.73
CA LEU A 446 30.22 8.51 27.49
C LEU A 446 29.70 8.34 26.06
N VAL A 447 28.79 9.21 25.61
CA VAL A 447 28.26 9.21 24.23
C VAL A 447 29.41 9.30 23.22
N GLY A 448 30.31 10.26 23.38
CA GLY A 448 31.46 10.44 22.51
C GLY A 448 32.46 9.29 22.54
N SER A 449 32.56 8.54 23.65
CA SER A 449 33.51 7.43 23.80
C SER A 449 32.95 6.10 23.25
N CYS A 450 31.66 5.82 23.45
CA CYS A 450 31.06 4.54 23.10
C CYS A 450 30.59 4.45 21.65
N LEU A 451 30.16 5.56 21.03
CA LEU A 451 29.59 5.53 19.69
C LEU A 451 30.64 5.34 18.60
N ASN A 452 30.38 4.43 17.68
CA ASN A 452 31.14 4.22 16.45
C ASN A 452 30.40 4.80 15.24
N LEU A 453 29.07 4.68 15.21
CA LEU A 453 28.21 5.16 14.14
C LEU A 453 26.83 5.55 14.66
N VAL A 454 26.35 6.65 14.16
CA VAL A 454 24.94 7.01 14.20
C VAL A 454 24.39 7.01 12.79
N MET A 455 23.20 6.42 12.59
CA MET A 455 22.58 6.31 11.29
C MET A 455 21.09 6.62 11.40
N ALA A 456 20.62 7.62 10.66
CA ALA A 456 19.21 7.82 10.45
C ALA A 456 18.75 7.17 9.15
N GLN A 457 17.53 6.61 9.15
CA GLN A 457 16.99 5.85 8.04
C GLN A 457 15.53 6.20 7.76
N ARG A 458 15.19 6.30 6.47
CA ARG A 458 13.82 6.40 5.96
C ARG A 458 13.61 5.41 4.84
N LEU A 459 12.36 4.98 4.65
CA LEU A 459 11.95 4.24 3.46
C LEU A 459 11.21 5.19 2.51
N VAL A 460 11.60 5.18 1.25
CA VAL A 460 10.94 5.88 0.16
C VAL A 460 10.38 4.88 -0.83
N ARG A 461 9.21 5.17 -1.41
CA ARG A 461 8.58 4.31 -2.41
C ARG A 461 9.33 4.44 -3.73
N LYS A 462 9.49 3.32 -4.42
CA LYS A 462 10.04 3.29 -5.78
C LYS A 462 8.93 3.59 -6.79
N LEU A 463 9.25 4.38 -7.81
CA LEU A 463 8.35 4.56 -8.94
C LEU A 463 8.08 3.22 -9.63
N CYS A 464 6.86 3.05 -10.10
CA CYS A 464 6.48 1.86 -10.85
C CYS A 464 7.15 1.87 -12.21
N ASP A 465 7.97 0.86 -12.50
CA ASP A 465 8.71 0.78 -13.77
C ASP A 465 7.80 0.67 -15.01
N LYS A 466 6.54 0.24 -14.83
CA LYS A 466 5.57 0.08 -15.92
C LYS A 466 4.90 1.40 -16.33
N CYS A 467 4.81 2.39 -15.42
CA CYS A 467 4.03 3.59 -15.68
C CYS A 467 4.70 4.91 -15.28
N LYS A 468 5.94 4.88 -14.78
CA LYS A 468 6.67 6.14 -14.54
C LYS A 468 6.82 6.94 -15.82
N GLU A 469 6.68 8.24 -15.74
CA GLU A 469 6.67 9.16 -16.87
C GLU A 469 7.80 10.18 -16.74
N GLU A 470 8.55 10.37 -17.81
CA GLU A 470 9.60 11.40 -17.87
C GLU A 470 8.98 12.78 -17.97
N TYR A 471 9.53 13.76 -17.24
CA TYR A 471 9.14 15.14 -17.35
C TYR A 471 10.31 16.09 -17.05
N LYS A 472 10.22 17.32 -17.55
CA LYS A 472 11.19 18.37 -17.21
C LYS A 472 10.75 19.07 -15.92
N PRO A 473 11.57 19.04 -14.86
CA PRO A 473 11.22 19.71 -13.62
C PRO A 473 11.19 21.23 -13.82
N THR A 474 10.29 21.90 -13.12
CA THR A 474 10.24 23.35 -13.04
C THR A 474 11.32 23.89 -12.10
N SER A 475 11.64 25.18 -12.21
CA SER A 475 12.59 25.83 -11.28
C SER A 475 12.10 25.75 -9.82
N ASP A 476 10.80 25.85 -9.60
CA ASP A 476 10.21 25.78 -8.27
C ASP A 476 10.34 24.39 -7.67
N GLU A 477 10.09 23.32 -8.44
CA GLU A 477 10.29 21.94 -8.00
C GLU A 477 11.75 21.65 -7.64
N LEU A 478 12.70 22.19 -8.42
CA LEU A 478 14.12 22.06 -8.11
C LEU A 478 14.49 22.79 -6.82
N ASN A 479 13.99 24.01 -6.63
CA ASN A 479 14.21 24.79 -5.42
C ASN A 479 13.68 24.08 -4.17
N LEU A 480 12.50 23.43 -4.25
CA LEU A 480 11.90 22.67 -3.14
C LEU A 480 12.79 21.53 -2.63
N ILE A 481 13.65 20.98 -3.45
CA ILE A 481 14.58 19.91 -3.07
C ILE A 481 16.04 20.38 -2.99
N GLY A 482 16.29 21.70 -3.16
CA GLY A 482 17.62 22.29 -3.06
C GLY A 482 18.56 21.97 -4.23
N LEU A 483 18.03 21.56 -5.40
CA LEU A 483 18.80 21.28 -6.60
C LEU A 483 18.80 22.46 -7.57
N LYS A 484 19.86 22.54 -8.38
CA LYS A 484 19.99 23.50 -9.48
C LYS A 484 19.72 22.80 -10.81
N PRO A 485 19.31 23.53 -11.87
CA PRO A 485 19.15 22.96 -13.20
C PRO A 485 20.39 22.23 -13.73
N SER A 486 21.60 22.66 -13.30
CA SER A 486 22.87 22.01 -13.63
C SER A 486 23.05 20.61 -13.04
N ASP A 487 22.31 20.28 -11.97
CA ASP A 487 22.44 19.02 -11.24
C ASP A 487 21.61 17.91 -11.91
N VAL A 488 20.68 18.30 -12.79
CA VAL A 488 19.80 17.37 -13.51
C VAL A 488 20.56 16.72 -14.67
N ARG A 489 21.10 15.53 -14.44
CA ARG A 489 22.07 14.84 -15.32
C ARG A 489 21.58 14.64 -16.76
N ASN A 490 20.29 14.28 -16.94
CA ASN A 490 19.69 13.98 -18.26
C ASN A 490 18.65 15.01 -18.70
N GLY A 491 18.44 16.10 -17.93
CA GLY A 491 17.47 17.13 -18.24
C GLY A 491 16.02 16.81 -17.89
N PHE A 492 15.73 15.62 -17.32
CA PHE A 492 14.39 15.21 -16.89
C PHE A 492 14.43 14.32 -15.65
N PHE A 493 13.32 14.32 -14.95
CA PHE A 493 13.00 13.46 -13.82
C PHE A 493 11.85 12.52 -14.19
N TYR A 494 11.46 11.70 -13.23
CA TYR A 494 10.34 10.79 -13.37
C TYR A 494 9.26 11.11 -12.35
N ARG A 495 7.99 11.04 -12.78
CA ARG A 495 6.82 11.18 -11.90
C ARG A 495 5.95 9.93 -11.92
N ALA A 496 5.14 9.78 -10.87
CA ALA A 496 4.16 8.73 -10.74
C ALA A 496 2.95 9.01 -11.64
N LYS A 497 2.59 8.07 -12.55
CA LYS A 497 1.39 8.18 -13.39
C LYS A 497 0.24 7.35 -12.84
N GLY A 498 0.51 6.09 -12.53
CA GLY A 498 -0.49 5.10 -12.15
C GLY A 498 -0.81 4.12 -13.27
N CYS A 499 -0.99 2.84 -12.91
CA CYS A 499 -1.48 1.77 -13.79
C CYS A 499 -2.08 0.65 -12.94
N ALA A 500 -2.71 -0.33 -13.57
CA ALA A 500 -3.32 -1.48 -12.89
C ALA A 500 -2.31 -2.24 -12.01
N GLU A 501 -1.05 -2.39 -12.46
CA GLU A 501 -0.03 -3.14 -11.72
C GLU A 501 0.39 -2.47 -10.39
N CYS A 502 0.32 -1.15 -10.31
CA CYS A 502 0.58 -0.38 -9.07
C CYS A 502 -0.70 0.12 -8.41
N ARG A 503 -1.88 -0.37 -8.80
CA ARG A 503 -3.19 0.08 -8.31
C ARG A 503 -3.36 1.60 -8.41
N ASN A 504 -2.97 2.15 -9.54
CA ASN A 504 -3.03 3.58 -9.86
C ASN A 504 -2.24 4.51 -8.91
N THR A 505 -1.39 3.97 -8.04
CA THR A 505 -0.55 4.77 -7.14
C THR A 505 0.68 5.37 -7.81
N GLY A 506 1.15 4.78 -8.90
CA GLY A 506 2.40 5.12 -9.57
C GLY A 506 3.67 4.64 -8.85
N TYR A 507 3.54 3.91 -7.71
CA TYR A 507 4.66 3.38 -6.93
C TYR A 507 4.54 1.89 -6.68
N ARG A 508 5.68 1.19 -6.59
CA ARG A 508 5.75 -0.23 -6.25
C ARG A 508 7.07 -0.59 -5.58
N GLY A 509 6.98 -1.06 -4.34
CA GLY A 509 8.12 -1.40 -3.51
C GLY A 509 8.79 -0.16 -2.91
N ARG A 510 9.75 -0.41 -2.01
CA ARG A 510 10.46 0.62 -1.25
C ARG A 510 11.95 0.43 -1.35
N THR A 511 12.71 1.49 -1.08
CA THR A 511 14.16 1.48 -0.85
C THR A 511 14.49 2.38 0.32
N ALA A 512 15.61 2.13 0.99
CA ALA A 512 16.04 2.98 2.07
C ALA A 512 16.92 4.14 1.58
N ILE A 513 16.83 5.27 2.28
CA ILE A 513 17.78 6.37 2.26
C ILE A 513 18.40 6.50 3.64
N PHE A 514 19.67 6.87 3.68
CA PHE A 514 20.48 6.84 4.89
C PHE A 514 21.24 8.14 5.08
N GLU A 515 21.25 8.63 6.31
CA GLU A 515 22.13 9.67 6.80
C GLU A 515 23.03 9.07 7.86
N MET A 516 24.34 9.13 7.67
CA MET A 516 25.32 8.39 8.50
C MET A 516 26.39 9.32 9.04
N ILE A 517 26.63 9.24 10.34
CA ILE A 517 27.68 9.93 11.07
C ILE A 517 28.66 8.90 11.67
N PRO A 518 29.75 8.53 10.97
CA PRO A 518 30.85 7.84 11.60
C PRO A 518 31.51 8.79 12.62
N MET A 519 31.73 8.32 13.85
CA MET A 519 32.20 9.15 14.96
C MET A 519 33.71 9.47 14.82
N ALA A 520 34.01 10.48 14.01
CA ALA A 520 35.33 11.05 13.84
C ALA A 520 35.79 11.85 15.08
N LYS A 521 37.10 12.13 15.20
CA LYS A 521 37.67 12.84 16.36
C LYS A 521 37.04 14.22 16.58
N GLU A 522 36.81 14.94 15.52
CA GLU A 522 36.20 16.28 15.53
C GLU A 522 34.77 16.25 16.09
N LEU A 523 33.97 15.27 15.67
CA LEU A 523 32.61 15.10 16.14
C LEU A 523 32.58 14.64 17.61
N ARG A 524 33.46 13.73 18.01
CA ARG A 524 33.62 13.34 19.42
C ARG A 524 33.90 14.54 20.31
N LYS A 525 34.77 15.46 19.85
CA LYS A 525 35.13 16.68 20.59
C LYS A 525 33.89 17.57 20.79
N LEU A 526 33.09 17.82 19.74
CA LEU A 526 31.87 18.59 19.81
C LEU A 526 30.84 17.96 20.80
N VAL A 527 30.70 16.63 20.76
CA VAL A 527 29.84 15.93 21.73
C VAL A 527 30.37 16.09 23.15
N PHE A 528 31.67 16.01 23.40
CA PHE A 528 32.26 16.25 24.72
C PHE A 528 32.05 17.68 25.23
N GLU A 529 32.04 18.66 24.33
CA GLU A 529 31.79 20.07 24.60
C GLU A 529 30.30 20.39 24.71
N ASN A 530 29.44 19.39 24.58
CA ASN A 530 27.98 19.53 24.60
C ASN A 530 27.47 20.54 23.56
N ALA A 531 28.07 20.50 22.35
CA ALA A 531 27.70 21.34 21.21
C ALA A 531 26.22 21.13 20.84
N ASN A 532 25.58 22.17 20.29
CA ASN A 532 24.20 22.07 19.83
C ASN A 532 24.08 21.23 18.54
N GLU A 533 22.83 20.87 18.19
CA GLU A 533 22.55 20.00 17.05
C GLU A 533 23.05 20.60 15.73
N ASP A 534 22.92 21.92 15.54
CA ASP A 534 23.35 22.60 14.31
C ASP A 534 24.87 22.58 14.12
N GLU A 535 25.62 22.78 15.21
CA GLU A 535 27.09 22.68 15.18
C GLU A 535 27.55 21.26 14.83
N ILE A 536 26.88 20.25 15.41
CA ILE A 536 27.12 18.83 15.09
C ILE A 536 26.78 18.54 13.64
N ARG A 537 25.65 19.03 13.13
CA ARG A 537 25.19 18.88 11.75
C ARG A 537 26.21 19.48 10.76
N GLN A 538 26.60 20.73 10.98
CA GLN A 538 27.57 21.41 10.12
C GLN A 538 28.92 20.68 10.09
N ALA A 539 29.39 20.22 11.24
CA ALA A 539 30.63 19.45 11.32
C ALA A 539 30.49 18.08 10.63
N ALA A 540 29.36 17.40 10.78
CA ALA A 540 29.09 16.11 10.15
C ALA A 540 29.05 16.24 8.60
N VAL A 541 28.38 17.26 8.08
CA VAL A 541 28.35 17.56 6.64
C VAL A 541 29.75 17.87 6.12
N LYS A 542 30.54 18.69 6.84
CA LYS A 542 31.94 18.97 6.50
C LYS A 542 32.80 17.70 6.48
N ASN A 543 32.50 16.73 7.33
CA ASN A 543 33.17 15.42 7.36
C ASN A 543 32.57 14.41 6.35
N GLY A 544 31.68 14.85 5.46
CA GLY A 544 31.16 14.07 4.35
C GLY A 544 29.87 13.27 4.66
N MET A 545 29.13 13.67 5.69
CA MET A 545 27.77 13.22 5.87
C MET A 545 26.90 13.72 4.71
N VAL A 546 26.06 12.85 4.18
CA VAL A 546 25.00 13.16 3.23
C VAL A 546 23.71 13.20 4.01
N THR A 547 22.95 14.29 3.92
CA THR A 547 21.67 14.44 4.62
C THR A 547 20.63 13.47 4.06
N LEU A 548 19.54 13.20 4.81
CA LEU A 548 18.43 12.39 4.30
C LEU A 548 17.83 12.99 3.04
N ARG A 549 17.74 14.35 2.96
CA ARG A 549 17.24 15.05 1.78
C ARG A 549 18.17 14.84 0.57
N ASP A 550 19.47 15.00 0.75
CA ASP A 550 20.44 14.80 -0.34
C ASP A 550 20.50 13.34 -0.79
N ALA A 551 20.44 12.39 0.15
CA ALA A 551 20.36 10.97 -0.17
C ALA A 551 19.07 10.63 -0.94
N GLY A 552 17.96 11.30 -0.63
CA GLY A 552 16.71 11.24 -1.37
C GLY A 552 16.84 11.85 -2.76
N ASN A 553 17.48 13.00 -2.89
CA ASN A 553 17.72 13.67 -4.17
C ASN A 553 18.53 12.79 -5.13
N GLU A 554 19.51 12.03 -4.64
CA GLU A 554 20.22 11.05 -5.46
C GLU A 554 19.25 10.00 -6.04
N ARG A 555 18.20 9.60 -5.29
CA ARG A 555 17.17 8.66 -5.77
C ARG A 555 16.18 9.28 -6.76
N VAL A 556 15.99 10.59 -6.73
CA VAL A 556 15.25 11.31 -7.76
C VAL A 556 16.08 11.41 -9.04
N LEU A 557 17.37 11.76 -8.91
CA LEU A 557 18.30 11.87 -10.03
C LEU A 557 18.54 10.57 -10.79
N ASP A 558 18.47 9.41 -10.10
CA ASP A 558 18.60 8.08 -10.72
C ASP A 558 17.26 7.49 -11.21
N GLY A 559 16.15 8.22 -11.02
CA GLY A 559 14.80 7.80 -11.46
C GLY A 559 14.18 6.68 -10.62
N THR A 560 14.70 6.45 -9.41
CA THR A 560 14.16 5.44 -8.48
C THR A 560 12.87 5.92 -7.82
N THR A 561 12.78 7.22 -7.47
CA THR A 561 11.63 7.83 -6.80
C THR A 561 11.30 9.20 -7.40
N SER A 562 10.26 9.85 -6.88
CA SER A 562 9.83 11.18 -7.31
C SER A 562 10.17 12.27 -6.29
N ILE A 563 10.11 13.54 -6.72
CA ILE A 563 10.22 14.71 -5.84
C ILE A 563 9.17 14.65 -4.73
N ASP A 564 7.90 14.39 -5.06
CA ASP A 564 6.79 14.33 -4.08
C ASP A 564 7.07 13.34 -2.96
N GLU A 565 7.64 12.18 -3.29
CA GLU A 565 7.94 11.16 -2.29
C GLU A 565 9.07 11.60 -1.35
N ILE A 566 10.08 12.30 -1.87
CA ILE A 566 11.17 12.82 -1.03
C ILE A 566 10.67 13.94 -0.12
N LEU A 567 9.86 14.87 -0.63
CA LEU A 567 9.24 15.92 0.18
C LEU A 567 8.36 15.33 1.29
N ARG A 568 7.62 14.27 0.99
CA ARG A 568 6.79 13.55 1.97
C ARG A 568 7.61 12.85 3.05
N SER A 569 8.78 12.33 2.70
CA SER A 569 9.55 11.40 3.55
C SER A 569 10.67 12.09 4.33
N THR A 570 11.07 13.28 3.93
CA THR A 570 12.13 14.07 4.57
C THR A 570 11.60 15.43 4.98
N VAL A 571 11.88 15.85 6.20
CA VAL A 571 11.56 17.20 6.69
C VAL A 571 12.63 18.15 6.11
N GLU A 572 12.23 19.36 5.73
CA GLU A 572 13.16 20.42 5.39
C GLU A 572 13.85 20.91 6.68
N ASP A 573 15.16 21.05 6.66
CA ASP A 573 15.87 21.83 7.65
C ASP A 573 15.62 23.31 7.31
N LEU A 574 14.62 23.93 7.97
CA LEU A 574 14.28 25.35 7.85
C LEU A 574 15.33 26.22 8.52
#